data_663c7c00e4f08669c9a73bca465de887
#
_entry.id   663c7c00e4f08669c9a73bca465de887
#
_cell.length_a   1.000
_cell.length_b   1.000
_cell.length_c   1.000
_cell.angle_alpha   90.00
_cell.angle_beta   90.00
_cell.angle_gamma   90.00
#
_symmetry.space_group_name_H-M   'P 1'
#
loop_
_entity.id
_entity.type
_entity.pdbx_description
1 polymer ?
#
loop_
_entity_poly.entity_id
_entity_poly.type
_entity_poly.pdbx_seq_one_letter_code
_entity_poly.pdbx_strand_id
1 'polypeptide(L)'
;ANIGNEYTSTRVMDKALMDRFIIVEMDVLNDEEEHGLLSYMFPHVDNELLKAVAEISHLTRTESKSDAGKISTGISTRTSVELSGLLYDGFGLDEAAEVTIYPQYTDDGGVDSERTFIKQLVQKYVSDGSSDDLFNEEEIESNNVGA
;
A
#
# COMPACT_ATOMS: atom_id res chain seq x y z
N ALA A 1 -8.49 -0.70 -29.24
CA ALA A 1 -8.79 0.66 -28.82
C ALA A 1 -10.10 0.74 -28.01
N ASN A 2 -11.12 0.00 -28.41
CA ASN A 2 -12.42 0.04 -27.72
C ASN A 2 -12.40 -0.65 -26.36
N ILE A 3 -11.58 -1.67 -26.18
CA ILE A 3 -11.39 -2.35 -24.88
C ILE A 3 -10.73 -1.41 -23.87
N GLY A 4 -9.78 -0.63 -24.33
CA GLY A 4 -9.13 0.38 -23.51
C GLY A 4 -10.06 1.52 -23.12
N ASN A 5 -11.00 1.89 -23.97
CA ASN A 5 -11.95 2.97 -23.71
C ASN A 5 -13.01 2.59 -22.67
N GLU A 6 -13.57 1.39 -22.71
CA GLU A 6 -14.54 0.94 -21.69
C GLU A 6 -13.89 0.84 -20.32
N TYR A 7 -12.70 0.25 -20.25
CA TYR A 7 -11.93 0.15 -19.01
C TYR A 7 -11.54 1.52 -18.45
N THR A 8 -11.11 2.42 -19.32
CA THR A 8 -10.77 3.79 -18.95
C THR A 8 -11.99 4.57 -18.46
N SER A 9 -13.15 4.41 -19.11
CA SER A 9 -14.39 5.07 -18.69
C SER A 9 -14.85 4.60 -17.31
N THR A 10 -14.78 3.31 -17.03
CA THR A 10 -15.11 2.74 -15.71
C THR A 10 -14.15 3.27 -14.64
N ARG A 11 -12.84 3.29 -14.90
CA ARG A 11 -11.85 3.86 -14.00
C ARG A 11 -12.05 5.35 -13.77
N VAL A 12 -12.40 6.12 -14.79
CA VAL A 12 -12.65 7.56 -14.66
C VAL A 12 -13.88 7.82 -13.81
N MET A 13 -14.96 7.04 -13.97
CA MET A 13 -16.16 7.16 -13.14
C MET A 13 -15.87 6.79 -11.69
N ASP A 14 -15.18 5.69 -11.45
CA ASP A 14 -14.76 5.28 -10.11
C ASP A 14 -13.84 6.31 -9.48
N LYS A 15 -12.91 6.85 -10.23
CA LYS A 15 -12.01 7.91 -9.80
C LYS A 15 -12.77 9.19 -9.46
N ALA A 16 -13.76 9.58 -10.26
CA ALA A 16 -14.57 10.77 -10.01
C ALA A 16 -15.41 10.63 -8.73
N LEU A 17 -16.03 9.48 -8.52
CA LEU A 17 -16.75 9.16 -7.29
C LEU A 17 -15.81 9.17 -6.08
N MET A 18 -14.64 8.57 -6.26
CA MET A 18 -13.60 8.49 -5.24
C MET A 18 -13.05 9.87 -4.88
N ASP A 19 -12.78 10.71 -5.86
CA ASP A 19 -12.31 12.07 -5.65
C ASP A 19 -13.33 12.89 -4.85
N ARG A 20 -14.62 12.73 -5.12
CA ARG A 20 -15.69 13.38 -4.36
C ARG A 20 -15.76 12.88 -2.92
N PHE A 21 -15.65 11.57 -2.72
CA PHE A 21 -15.64 10.96 -1.40
C PHE A 21 -14.43 11.42 -0.59
N ILE A 22 -13.24 11.40 -1.19
CA ILE A 22 -11.97 11.81 -0.56
C ILE A 22 -12.00 13.28 -0.16
N ILE A 23 -12.55 14.18 -0.98
CA ILE A 23 -12.65 15.60 -0.66
C ILE A 23 -13.46 15.84 0.62
N VAL A 24 -14.48 15.02 0.87
CA VAL A 24 -15.36 15.17 2.05
C VAL A 24 -14.77 14.49 3.28
N GLU A 25 -14.11 13.33 3.13
CA GLU A 25 -13.76 12.43 4.25
C GLU A 25 -12.25 12.21 4.42
N MET A 26 -11.41 12.79 3.59
CA MET A 26 -9.98 12.46 3.48
C MET A 26 -9.19 12.59 4.79
N ASP A 27 -9.55 13.53 5.66
CA ASP A 27 -8.85 13.78 6.93
C ASP A 27 -9.39 12.95 8.10
N VAL A 28 -10.41 12.12 7.88
CA VAL A 28 -11.17 11.44 8.94
C VAL A 28 -10.98 9.92 8.93
N LEU A 29 -10.49 9.35 7.82
CA LEU A 29 -10.36 7.90 7.71
C LEU A 29 -9.21 7.38 8.59
N ASN A 30 -9.54 6.45 9.49
CA ASN A 30 -8.53 5.65 10.19
C ASN A 30 -8.12 4.43 9.35
N ASP A 31 -7.19 3.63 9.86
CA ASP A 31 -6.67 2.46 9.16
C ASP A 31 -7.75 1.40 8.88
N GLU A 32 -8.68 1.16 9.79
CA GLU A 32 -9.79 0.22 9.60
C GLU A 32 -10.76 0.70 8.51
N GLU A 33 -11.11 1.97 8.54
CA GLU A 33 -12.00 2.58 7.54
C GLU A 33 -11.36 2.58 6.16
N GLU A 34 -10.08 2.89 6.08
CA GLU A 34 -9.34 2.87 4.82
C GLU A 34 -9.19 1.44 4.28
N HIS A 35 -8.89 0.47 5.14
CA HIS A 35 -8.88 -0.94 4.77
C HIS A 35 -10.26 -1.39 4.25
N GLY A 36 -11.33 -0.98 4.91
CA GLY A 36 -12.71 -1.26 4.45
C GLY A 36 -12.99 -0.69 3.07
N LEU A 37 -12.56 0.55 2.82
CA LEU A 37 -12.68 1.19 1.52
C LEU A 37 -11.91 0.44 0.44
N LEU A 38 -10.65 0.12 0.69
CA LEU A 38 -9.81 -0.62 -0.26
C LEU A 38 -10.37 -2.01 -0.55
N SER A 39 -10.87 -2.70 0.46
CA SER A 39 -11.50 -4.02 0.30
C SER A 39 -12.78 -3.96 -0.54
N TYR A 40 -13.55 -2.90 -0.41
CA TYR A 40 -14.74 -2.66 -1.23
C TYR A 40 -14.37 -2.40 -2.69
N MET A 41 -13.34 -1.59 -2.93
CA MET A 41 -12.90 -1.24 -4.29
C MET A 41 -12.15 -2.39 -4.99
N PHE A 42 -11.39 -3.17 -4.25
CA PHE A 42 -10.52 -4.21 -4.77
C PHE A 42 -10.78 -5.57 -4.09
N PRO A 43 -11.98 -6.14 -4.27
CA PRO A 43 -12.36 -7.36 -3.54
C PRO A 43 -11.55 -8.59 -3.95
N HIS A 44 -10.85 -8.55 -5.07
CA HIS A 44 -10.02 -9.66 -5.57
C HIS A 44 -8.55 -9.55 -5.17
N VAL A 45 -8.14 -8.44 -4.57
CA VAL A 45 -6.79 -8.30 -4.02
C VAL A 45 -6.75 -8.97 -2.65
N ASP A 46 -5.63 -9.61 -2.33
CA ASP A 46 -5.40 -10.23 -1.03
C ASP A 46 -5.70 -9.22 0.10
N ASN A 47 -6.55 -9.63 1.02
CA ASN A 47 -6.98 -8.80 2.13
C ASN A 47 -5.81 -8.34 3.02
N GLU A 48 -4.82 -9.20 3.21
CA GLU A 48 -3.62 -8.88 4.00
C GLU A 48 -2.77 -7.79 3.32
N LEU A 49 -2.69 -7.80 2.00
CA LEU A 49 -2.02 -6.73 1.24
C LEU A 49 -2.75 -5.40 1.38
N LEU A 50 -4.07 -5.39 1.28
CA LEU A 50 -4.87 -4.18 1.46
C LEU A 50 -4.78 -3.65 2.89
N LYS A 51 -4.72 -4.54 3.85
CA LYS A 51 -4.50 -4.18 5.26
C LYS A 51 -3.12 -3.55 5.45
N ALA A 52 -2.08 -4.11 4.83
CA ALA A 52 -0.74 -3.54 4.86
C ALA A 52 -0.72 -2.13 4.26
N VAL A 53 -1.38 -1.90 3.14
CA VAL A 53 -1.50 -0.57 2.52
C VAL A 53 -2.15 0.43 3.48
N ALA A 54 -3.25 0.06 4.11
CA ALA A 54 -3.96 0.91 5.07
C ALA A 54 -3.09 1.23 6.30
N GLU A 55 -2.39 0.25 6.83
CA GLU A 55 -1.48 0.43 7.97
C GLU A 55 -0.29 1.33 7.62
N ILE A 56 0.36 1.11 6.48
CA ILE A 56 1.45 1.96 5.99
C ILE A 56 0.98 3.40 5.87
N SER A 57 -0.17 3.62 5.28
CA SER A 57 -0.74 4.95 5.11
C SER A 57 -1.03 5.62 6.45
N HIS A 58 -1.61 4.90 7.39
CA HIS A 58 -1.89 5.39 8.73
C HIS A 58 -0.61 5.74 9.49
N LEU A 59 0.38 4.87 9.45
CA LEU A 59 1.68 5.10 10.10
C LEU A 59 2.40 6.34 9.55
N THR A 60 2.38 6.54 8.23
CA THR A 60 2.97 7.72 7.63
C THR A 60 2.26 9.00 8.04
N ARG A 61 0.94 8.98 8.15
CA ARG A 61 0.16 10.13 8.61
C ARG A 61 0.45 10.47 10.07
N THR A 62 0.56 9.46 10.91
CA THR A 62 0.91 9.61 12.32
C THR A 62 2.32 10.19 12.47
N GLU A 63 3.28 9.66 11.73
CA GLU A 63 4.67 10.13 11.76
C GLU A 63 4.78 11.59 11.27
N SER A 64 4.06 11.95 10.23
CA SER A 64 4.08 13.32 9.70
C SER A 64 3.52 14.37 10.66
N LYS A 65 2.65 13.96 11.57
CA LYS A 65 2.05 14.85 12.59
C LYS A 65 2.87 14.91 13.88
N SER A 66 3.86 14.05 14.03
CA SER A 66 4.73 14.04 15.21
C SER A 66 5.71 15.20 15.17
N ASP A 67 5.99 15.82 16.32
CA ASP A 67 6.96 16.92 16.45
C ASP A 67 8.39 16.50 16.06
N ALA A 68 8.72 15.22 16.27
CA ALA A 68 10.00 14.65 15.88
C ALA A 68 9.88 13.73 14.65
N GLY A 69 8.87 13.95 13.83
CA GLY A 69 8.57 13.12 12.67
C GLY A 69 9.67 13.16 11.61
N LYS A 70 9.96 11.97 11.04
CA LYS A 70 10.99 11.81 10.02
C LYS A 70 10.53 12.17 8.61
N ILE A 71 9.22 12.37 8.43
CA ILE A 71 8.61 12.73 7.15
C ILE A 71 7.70 13.94 7.34
N SER A 72 7.59 14.74 6.30
CA SER A 72 6.81 15.99 6.31
C SER A 72 5.34 15.78 5.96
N THR A 73 5.01 14.74 5.19
CA THR A 73 3.64 14.47 4.75
C THR A 73 3.34 12.96 4.83
N GLY A 74 2.10 12.62 5.18
CA GLY A 74 1.61 11.26 5.13
C GLY A 74 1.11 10.88 3.74
N ILE A 75 0.93 9.59 3.52
CA ILE A 75 0.34 9.05 2.29
C ILE A 75 -1.16 9.35 2.29
N SER A 76 -1.65 9.94 1.20
CA SER A 76 -3.07 10.22 1.03
C SER A 76 -3.88 8.95 0.72
N THR A 77 -5.17 9.00 0.98
CA THR A 77 -6.09 7.90 0.58
C THR A 77 -6.08 7.70 -0.94
N ARG A 78 -5.91 8.76 -1.71
CA ARG A 78 -5.75 8.65 -3.17
C ARG A 78 -4.55 7.80 -3.55
N THR A 79 -3.41 8.01 -2.90
CA THR A 79 -2.21 7.19 -3.11
C THR A 79 -2.44 5.74 -2.70
N SER A 80 -3.14 5.48 -1.60
CA SER A 80 -3.50 4.12 -1.19
C SER A 80 -4.35 3.42 -2.24
N VAL A 81 -5.29 4.13 -2.86
CA VAL A 81 -6.12 3.61 -3.95
C VAL A 81 -5.28 3.31 -5.19
N GLU A 82 -4.39 4.21 -5.57
CA GLU A 82 -3.48 4.01 -6.71
C GLU A 82 -2.56 2.80 -6.50
N LEU A 83 -1.98 2.68 -5.31
CA LEU A 83 -1.16 1.54 -4.92
C LEU A 83 -1.95 0.23 -5.02
N SER A 84 -3.15 0.21 -4.45
CA SER A 84 -4.01 -0.98 -4.46
C SER A 84 -4.45 -1.36 -5.87
N GLY A 85 -4.62 -0.39 -6.77
CA GLY A 85 -4.88 -0.62 -8.18
C GLY A 85 -3.73 -1.35 -8.88
N LEU A 86 -2.48 -1.03 -8.53
CA LEU A 86 -1.32 -1.74 -9.05
C LEU A 86 -1.21 -3.16 -8.46
N LEU A 87 -1.56 -3.36 -7.20
CA LEU A 87 -1.66 -4.70 -6.61
C LEU A 87 -2.71 -5.55 -7.34
N TYR A 88 -3.84 -4.94 -7.69
CA TYR A 88 -4.86 -5.59 -8.51
C TYR A 88 -4.33 -6.00 -9.89
N ASP A 89 -3.49 -5.17 -10.50
CA ASP A 89 -2.86 -5.45 -11.79
C ASP A 89 -1.75 -6.51 -11.71
N GLY A 90 -1.41 -7.00 -10.52
CA GLY A 90 -0.45 -8.08 -10.30
C GLY A 90 0.94 -7.65 -9.86
N PHE A 91 1.16 -6.36 -9.62
CA PHE A 91 2.44 -5.88 -9.08
C PHE A 91 2.58 -6.26 -7.60
N GLY A 92 3.81 -6.52 -7.18
CA GLY A 92 4.13 -6.69 -5.77
C GLY A 92 4.03 -5.37 -5.01
N LEU A 93 3.94 -5.45 -3.68
CA LEU A 93 3.82 -4.27 -2.82
C LEU A 93 5.00 -3.32 -3.00
N ASP A 94 6.21 -3.83 -3.06
CA ASP A 94 7.43 -3.04 -3.25
C ASP A 94 7.46 -2.35 -4.60
N GLU A 95 7.13 -3.08 -5.67
CA GLU A 95 7.05 -2.53 -7.02
C GLU A 95 5.99 -1.44 -7.14
N ALA A 96 4.83 -1.67 -6.57
CA ALA A 96 3.75 -0.69 -6.55
C ALA A 96 4.13 0.57 -5.75
N ALA A 97 4.84 0.40 -4.64
CA ALA A 97 5.34 1.50 -3.83
C ALA A 97 6.39 2.35 -4.58
N GLU A 98 7.26 1.73 -5.37
CA GLU A 98 8.23 2.45 -6.22
C GLU A 98 7.56 3.46 -7.17
N VAL A 99 6.40 3.10 -7.68
CA VAL A 99 5.67 3.95 -8.62
C VAL A 99 4.84 5.02 -7.93
N THR A 100 4.19 4.67 -6.81
CA THR A 100 3.16 5.52 -6.19
C THR A 100 3.64 6.28 -4.96
N ILE A 101 4.51 5.69 -4.15
CA ILE A 101 4.88 6.24 -2.83
C ILE A 101 6.25 6.89 -2.87
N TYR A 102 7.29 6.17 -3.26
CA TYR A 102 8.67 6.65 -3.14
C TYR A 102 8.94 7.96 -3.85
N PRO A 103 8.38 8.22 -5.05
CA PRO A 103 8.61 9.51 -5.72
C PRO A 103 8.04 10.74 -4.98
N GLN A 104 7.12 10.54 -4.05
CA GLN A 104 6.55 11.63 -3.24
C GLN A 104 7.49 12.13 -2.15
N TYR A 105 8.54 11.40 -1.85
CA TYR A 105 9.47 11.70 -0.76
C TYR A 105 10.86 12.03 -1.29
N THR A 106 11.50 13.00 -0.64
CA THR A 106 12.85 13.43 -1.04
C THR A 106 13.90 12.37 -0.71
N ASP A 107 14.90 12.26 -1.57
CA ASP A 107 16.08 11.42 -1.38
C ASP A 107 17.25 12.21 -0.74
N ASP A 108 17.06 13.48 -0.47
CA ASP A 108 18.06 14.34 0.16
C ASP A 108 18.35 13.87 1.59
N GLY A 109 19.62 13.69 1.90
CA GLY A 109 20.06 13.18 3.19
C GLY A 109 20.50 11.72 3.20
N GLY A 110 20.45 11.04 2.07
CA GLY A 110 20.92 9.66 1.91
C GLY A 110 20.19 8.68 2.81
N VAL A 111 20.90 8.04 3.73
CA VAL A 111 20.34 7.04 4.65
C VAL A 111 19.33 7.63 5.66
N ASP A 112 19.39 8.93 5.89
CA ASP A 112 18.47 9.64 6.78
C ASP A 112 17.35 10.38 6.02
N SER A 113 17.22 10.15 4.71
CA SER A 113 16.20 10.78 3.89
C SER A 113 14.79 10.27 4.22
N GLU A 114 13.79 11.08 3.92
CA GLU A 114 12.38 10.69 4.04
C GLU A 114 12.08 9.43 3.22
N ARG A 115 12.60 9.36 2.01
CA ARG A 115 12.43 8.20 1.12
C ARG A 115 12.99 6.93 1.73
N THR A 116 14.15 6.99 2.36
CA THR A 116 14.76 5.84 3.05
C THR A 116 13.87 5.35 4.19
N PHE A 117 13.32 6.26 4.99
CA PHE A 117 12.37 5.91 6.05
C PHE A 117 11.16 5.18 5.49
N ILE A 118 10.56 5.68 4.42
CA ILE A 118 9.40 5.08 3.77
C ILE A 118 9.74 3.70 3.19
N LYS A 119 10.89 3.56 2.54
CA LYS A 119 11.35 2.26 2.03
C LYS A 119 11.50 1.22 3.13
N GLN A 120 12.09 1.59 4.26
CA GLN A 120 12.23 0.71 5.41
C GLN A 120 10.88 0.30 5.98
N LEU A 121 9.93 1.23 6.03
CA LEU A 121 8.57 0.94 6.50
C LEU A 121 7.86 -0.07 5.59
N VAL A 122 7.91 0.13 4.27
CA VAL A 122 7.32 -0.79 3.29
C VAL A 122 7.98 -2.16 3.35
N GLN A 123 9.30 -2.21 3.49
CA GLN A 123 10.06 -3.47 3.53
C GLN A 123 9.68 -4.36 4.72
N LYS A 124 9.25 -3.82 5.83
CA LYS A 124 8.73 -4.62 6.95
C LYS A 124 7.56 -5.50 6.53
N TYR A 125 6.63 -4.93 5.77
CA TYR A 125 5.46 -5.67 5.30
C TYR A 125 5.78 -6.66 4.19
N VAL A 126 6.79 -6.40 3.37
CA VAL A 126 7.29 -7.33 2.35
C VAL A 126 8.01 -8.52 3.01
N SER A 127 8.85 -8.26 4.02
CA SER A 127 9.62 -9.28 4.73
C SER A 127 8.74 -10.25 5.53
N ASP A 128 7.70 -9.74 6.17
CA ASP A 128 6.78 -10.56 6.95
C ASP A 128 6.05 -11.58 6.06
N GLY A 129 5.68 -11.19 4.83
CA GLY A 129 5.08 -12.09 3.86
C GLY A 129 6.03 -13.19 3.37
N SER A 130 7.33 -12.90 3.25
CA SER A 130 8.30 -13.87 2.78
C SER A 130 8.77 -14.85 3.86
N SER A 131 8.71 -14.46 5.14
CA SER A 131 9.12 -15.33 6.23
C SER A 131 8.12 -16.45 6.50
N ASP A 132 6.84 -16.22 6.30
CA ASP A 132 5.82 -17.24 6.45
C ASP A 132 5.95 -18.35 5.39
N ASP A 133 6.32 -18.00 4.16
CA ASP A 133 6.56 -18.98 3.10
C ASP A 133 7.79 -19.84 3.37
N LEU A 134 8.85 -19.27 3.93
CA LEU A 134 10.08 -19.99 4.26
C LEU A 134 9.88 -21.02 5.39
N PHE A 135 9.10 -20.68 6.40
CA PHE A 135 8.78 -21.60 7.49
C PHE A 135 7.89 -22.75 7.04
N ASN A 136 6.97 -22.52 6.12
CA ASN A 136 6.13 -23.57 5.55
C ASN A 136 6.92 -24.57 4.71
N GLU A 137 7.94 -24.13 3.99
CA GLU A 137 8.82 -25.02 3.21
C GLU A 137 9.69 -25.91 4.12
N GLU A 138 10.20 -25.37 5.23
CA GLU A 138 10.99 -26.14 6.18
C GLU A 138 10.16 -27.21 6.91
N GLU A 139 8.90 -26.92 7.25
CA GLU A 139 8.00 -27.92 7.85
C GLU A 139 7.67 -29.07 6.88
N ILE A 140 7.56 -28.80 5.60
CA ILE A 140 7.30 -29.82 4.57
C ILE A 140 8.54 -30.71 4.40
N GLU A 141 9.74 -30.15 4.39
CA GLU A 141 10.98 -30.93 4.29
C GLU A 141 11.22 -31.79 5.53
N SER A 142 10.95 -31.27 6.74
CA SER A 142 11.13 -32.03 7.97
C SER A 142 10.17 -33.23 8.08
N ASN A 143 8.97 -33.11 7.55
CA ASN A 143 7.99 -34.20 7.53
C ASN A 143 8.32 -35.28 6.48
N ASN A 144 9.03 -34.93 5.43
CA ASN A 144 9.47 -35.90 4.42
C ASN A 144 10.73 -36.68 4.82
N VAL A 145 11.56 -36.16 5.70
CA VAL A 145 12.78 -36.81 6.17
C VAL A 145 12.51 -37.79 7.32
N GLY A 146 11.34 -37.67 7.98
CA GLY A 146 10.92 -38.55 9.07
C GLY A 146 10.21 -39.85 8.65
N ALA A 147 10.08 -40.06 7.37
CA ALA A 147 9.50 -41.28 6.82
C ALA A 147 10.60 -42.20 6.31
#